data_851481ac446c4bd59e8a80ec5fe5a98e
#
_entry.id   851481ac446c4bd59e8a80ec5fe5a98e
#
_cell.length_a   1.000
_cell.length_b   1.000
_cell.length_c   1.000
_cell.angle_alpha   90.00
_cell.angle_beta   90.00
_cell.angle_gamma   90.00
#
_symmetry.space_group_name_H-M   'P 1'
#
loop_
_entity.id
_entity.type
_entity.pdbx_description
1 polymer ?
#
loop_
_entity_poly.entity_id
_entity_poly.type
_entity_poly.pdbx_seq_one_letter_code
_entity_poly.pdbx_strand_id
1 'polypeptide(L)'
;MEWIGLASTKLDIAFVVDTTGSMKDDITAVKDSLFEIVNHITSRTEGLEIRFGIVSYRDHPPQDRTYVTRLFDFSEKIKHVHKLISELRPSEGGDTPEAVADGLFDARTKLSWAREAYKVLLLVGDAPPHGKRYNSIGDDYFPDGCPMGFDPIEEVKKMRSDFGSTVFIFVCGCNPLVEDSFRKIASSVEDGKYYSLLEAHELPDAILKILEGVSDLIEADRKVLSYYEANDGTFDMGEAASTLNLELRELKTSLSRLLELGRIARWPKGRPLSPSEMGLTVILGEVPNNIVAGKAFNFSLRVKNPSSTVVGIRIIASLVTSDGVSEVTNEHHDISSKSDRKLELKFVPMTETKGKASLRVEVFYGSRSVATEIYNTRIY
;
A
#
# COMPACT_ATOMS: atom_id res chain seq x y z
N MET A 1 -38.09 9.99 1.65
CA MET A 1 -36.92 9.47 2.40
C MET A 1 -35.84 10.48 2.21
N GLU A 2 -35.55 11.27 3.23
CA GLU A 2 -34.46 12.22 3.21
C GLU A 2 -33.15 11.47 3.16
N TRP A 3 -32.32 11.80 2.18
CA TRP A 3 -30.95 11.31 2.09
C TRP A 3 -30.15 11.92 3.25
N ILE A 4 -30.05 11.19 4.34
CA ILE A 4 -29.12 11.52 5.42
C ILE A 4 -27.72 11.46 4.80
N GLY A 5 -27.05 12.61 4.78
CA GLY A 5 -25.83 12.86 4.03
C GLY A 5 -24.76 11.81 4.24
N LEU A 6 -24.59 10.94 3.27
CA LEU A 6 -23.37 10.16 3.12
C LEU A 6 -22.22 11.17 2.95
N ALA A 7 -21.33 11.22 3.91
CA ALA A 7 -20.11 12.00 3.81
C ALA A 7 -19.45 11.67 2.47
N SER A 8 -19.09 12.70 1.68
CA SER A 8 -18.51 12.51 0.36
C SER A 8 -17.32 11.56 0.42
N THR A 9 -17.23 10.69 -0.56
CA THR A 9 -16.10 9.75 -0.67
C THR A 9 -14.89 10.50 -1.20
N LYS A 10 -13.76 10.42 -0.50
CA LYS A 10 -12.51 11.09 -0.91
C LYS A 10 -11.60 10.15 -1.67
N LEU A 11 -10.96 10.66 -2.71
CA LEU A 11 -10.02 9.94 -3.55
C LEU A 11 -8.79 10.81 -3.81
N ASP A 12 -7.63 10.36 -3.35
CA ASP A 12 -6.33 10.98 -3.62
C ASP A 12 -5.63 10.19 -4.73
N ILE A 13 -5.29 10.87 -5.82
CA ILE A 13 -4.58 10.28 -6.95
C ILE A 13 -3.21 10.94 -7.07
N ALA A 14 -2.15 10.18 -6.88
CA ALA A 14 -0.78 10.64 -7.04
C ALA A 14 -0.16 10.05 -8.32
N PHE A 15 0.39 10.91 -9.13
CA PHE A 15 1.20 10.56 -10.29
C PHE A 15 2.68 10.66 -9.92
N VAL A 16 3.43 9.58 -10.12
CA VAL A 16 4.90 9.55 -10.03
C VAL A 16 5.40 9.39 -11.45
N VAL A 17 5.95 10.47 -12.03
CA VAL A 17 6.18 10.56 -13.47
C VAL A 17 7.64 10.83 -13.78
N ASP A 18 8.19 10.03 -14.64
CA ASP A 18 9.48 10.26 -15.27
C ASP A 18 9.43 11.52 -16.13
N THR A 19 10.42 12.37 -15.96
CA THR A 19 10.59 13.60 -16.75
C THR A 19 12.02 13.76 -17.26
N THR A 20 12.72 12.65 -17.49
CA THR A 20 14.02 12.63 -18.14
C THR A 20 13.90 12.82 -19.63
N GLY A 21 15.05 12.98 -20.29
CA GLY A 21 15.13 13.30 -21.71
C GLY A 21 14.56 12.20 -22.61
N SER A 22 14.62 10.94 -22.20
CA SER A 22 14.05 9.79 -22.92
C SER A 22 12.53 9.91 -23.08
N MET A 23 11.83 10.48 -22.08
CA MET A 23 10.39 10.74 -22.12
C MET A 23 9.96 11.86 -23.08
N LYS A 24 10.89 12.46 -23.87
CA LYS A 24 10.60 13.64 -24.72
C LYS A 24 9.44 13.41 -25.69
N ASP A 25 9.39 12.25 -26.30
CA ASP A 25 8.35 11.91 -27.27
C ASP A 25 7.06 11.47 -26.56
N ASP A 26 7.16 10.89 -25.39
CA ASP A 26 6.04 10.37 -24.60
C ASP A 26 5.38 11.41 -23.69
N ILE A 27 6.13 12.43 -23.23
CA ILE A 27 5.63 13.40 -22.24
C ILE A 27 4.39 14.16 -22.71
N THR A 28 4.25 14.40 -24.00
CA THR A 28 3.05 15.07 -24.55
C THR A 28 1.84 14.17 -24.40
N ALA A 29 1.97 12.90 -24.78
CA ALA A 29 0.90 11.92 -24.62
C ALA A 29 0.58 11.67 -23.12
N VAL A 30 1.60 11.63 -22.27
CA VAL A 30 1.42 11.56 -20.79
C VAL A 30 0.62 12.76 -20.31
N LYS A 31 0.96 13.98 -20.73
CA LYS A 31 0.22 15.20 -20.34
C LYS A 31 -1.21 15.17 -20.82
N ASP A 32 -1.42 14.85 -22.09
CA ASP A 32 -2.76 14.79 -22.68
C ASP A 32 -3.61 13.74 -21.95
N SER A 33 -3.01 12.58 -21.66
CA SER A 33 -3.62 11.53 -20.84
C SER A 33 -4.02 12.03 -19.45
N LEU A 34 -3.09 12.70 -18.75
CA LEU A 34 -3.37 13.24 -17.42
C LEU A 34 -4.48 14.31 -17.48
N PHE A 35 -4.53 15.14 -18.53
CA PHE A 35 -5.61 16.10 -18.74
C PHE A 35 -6.96 15.40 -18.97
N GLU A 36 -7.00 14.40 -19.83
CA GLU A 36 -8.21 13.63 -20.12
C GLU A 36 -8.72 12.92 -18.87
N ILE A 37 -7.81 12.32 -18.09
CA ILE A 37 -8.13 11.63 -16.84
C ILE A 37 -8.75 12.58 -15.84
N VAL A 38 -8.09 13.72 -15.57
CA VAL A 38 -8.58 14.74 -14.64
C VAL A 38 -9.98 15.20 -15.04
N ASN A 39 -10.20 15.47 -16.33
CA ASN A 39 -11.50 15.90 -16.86
C ASN A 39 -12.55 14.79 -16.80
N HIS A 40 -12.18 13.56 -17.18
CA HIS A 40 -13.10 12.43 -17.22
C HIS A 40 -13.60 12.05 -15.83
N ILE A 41 -12.68 11.95 -14.87
CA ILE A 41 -13.02 11.60 -13.49
C ILE A 41 -13.93 12.67 -12.89
N THR A 42 -13.58 13.94 -13.05
CA THR A 42 -14.37 15.04 -12.47
C THR A 42 -15.76 15.19 -13.08
N SER A 43 -15.96 14.73 -14.33
CA SER A 43 -17.26 14.80 -15.01
C SER A 43 -18.20 13.63 -14.69
N ARG A 44 -17.68 12.48 -14.25
CA ARG A 44 -18.47 11.25 -14.06
C ARG A 44 -18.69 10.83 -12.61
N THR A 45 -17.99 11.43 -11.67
CA THR A 45 -18.02 11.01 -10.28
C THR A 45 -18.85 11.95 -9.39
N GLU A 46 -20.16 11.90 -9.53
CA GLU A 46 -21.04 12.55 -8.57
C GLU A 46 -20.79 11.98 -7.15
N GLY A 47 -20.49 12.85 -6.20
CA GLY A 47 -20.27 12.48 -4.79
C GLY A 47 -18.86 11.99 -4.47
N LEU A 48 -17.86 12.16 -5.36
CA LEU A 48 -16.44 11.97 -5.04
C LEU A 48 -15.73 13.33 -4.93
N GLU A 49 -15.00 13.53 -3.84
CA GLU A 49 -14.01 14.61 -3.69
C GLU A 49 -12.65 14.08 -4.11
N ILE A 50 -12.14 14.58 -5.22
CA ILE A 50 -10.89 14.06 -5.81
C ILE A 50 -9.79 15.10 -5.70
N ARG A 51 -8.62 14.66 -5.23
CA ARG A 51 -7.41 15.46 -5.22
C ARG A 51 -6.32 14.81 -6.05
N PHE A 52 -5.53 15.62 -6.72
CA PHE A 52 -4.42 15.17 -7.56
C PHE A 52 -3.11 15.71 -7.02
N GLY A 53 -2.12 14.82 -6.83
CA GLY A 53 -0.74 15.13 -6.51
C GLY A 53 0.19 14.63 -7.61
N ILE A 54 1.34 15.29 -7.79
CA ILE A 54 2.33 14.90 -8.79
C ILE A 54 3.71 14.91 -8.15
N VAL A 55 4.47 13.85 -8.36
CA VAL A 55 5.91 13.79 -8.12
C VAL A 55 6.58 13.50 -9.45
N SER A 56 7.29 14.47 -10.00
CA SER A 56 8.15 14.20 -11.15
C SER A 56 9.53 13.80 -10.66
N TYR A 57 10.12 12.78 -11.25
CA TYR A 57 11.48 12.36 -10.95
C TYR A 57 12.37 12.42 -12.20
N ARG A 58 13.65 12.47 -11.97
CA ARG A 58 14.74 12.41 -12.94
C ARG A 58 15.83 11.52 -12.40
N ASP A 59 17.09 11.94 -12.56
CA ASP A 59 18.23 11.21 -12.08
C ASP A 59 19.04 11.98 -11.02
N HIS A 60 19.96 11.27 -10.39
CA HIS A 60 20.91 11.82 -9.44
C HIS A 60 22.10 12.51 -10.13
N PRO A 61 22.70 13.54 -9.50
CA PRO A 61 23.98 14.08 -9.98
C PRO A 61 25.07 12.99 -9.97
N PRO A 62 25.95 12.94 -10.97
CA PRO A 62 26.15 13.97 -11.99
C PRO A 62 25.28 13.83 -13.25
N GLN A 63 24.43 12.80 -13.34
CA GLN A 63 23.65 12.48 -14.54
C GLN A 63 22.56 13.53 -14.80
N ASP A 64 21.84 13.94 -13.75
CA ASP A 64 21.00 15.12 -13.79
C ASP A 64 21.42 16.13 -12.69
N ARG A 65 21.60 17.40 -13.06
CA ARG A 65 21.98 18.48 -12.12
C ARG A 65 20.83 19.42 -11.81
N THR A 66 19.66 19.16 -12.34
CA THR A 66 18.50 20.04 -12.17
C THR A 66 17.71 19.72 -10.90
N TYR A 67 17.25 18.52 -10.77
CA TYR A 67 16.59 17.98 -9.57
C TYR A 67 16.46 16.45 -9.66
N VAL A 68 16.46 15.78 -8.52
CA VAL A 68 16.15 14.35 -8.43
C VAL A 68 14.64 14.15 -8.44
N THR A 69 13.93 14.89 -7.59
CA THR A 69 12.46 14.87 -7.52
C THR A 69 11.92 16.30 -7.44
N ARG A 70 10.71 16.50 -7.97
CA ARG A 70 9.95 17.72 -7.82
C ARG A 70 8.51 17.40 -7.47
N LEU A 71 8.04 17.93 -6.37
CA LEU A 71 6.77 17.58 -5.76
C LEU A 71 5.75 18.69 -5.92
N PHE A 72 4.53 18.31 -6.28
CA PHE A 72 3.33 19.15 -6.27
C PHE A 72 2.27 18.43 -5.43
N ASP A 73 1.99 19.01 -4.27
CA ASP A 73 1.08 18.39 -3.31
C ASP A 73 -0.37 18.38 -3.80
N PHE A 74 -1.21 17.60 -3.13
CA PHE A 74 -2.59 17.38 -3.52
C PHE A 74 -3.42 18.66 -3.67
N SER A 75 -4.16 18.74 -4.76
CA SER A 75 -5.06 19.86 -5.09
C SER A 75 -6.37 19.35 -5.69
N GLU A 76 -7.49 19.94 -5.27
CA GLU A 76 -8.81 19.77 -5.88
C GLU A 76 -9.04 20.74 -7.05
N LYS A 77 -8.18 21.77 -7.15
CA LYS A 77 -8.32 22.84 -8.16
C LYS A 77 -7.83 22.35 -9.52
N ILE A 78 -8.74 21.87 -10.36
CA ILE A 78 -8.44 21.33 -11.69
C ILE A 78 -7.55 22.26 -12.53
N LYS A 79 -7.84 23.57 -12.54
CA LYS A 79 -7.00 24.56 -13.27
C LYS A 79 -5.56 24.60 -12.75
N HIS A 80 -5.38 24.38 -11.44
CA HIS A 80 -4.05 24.33 -10.85
C HIS A 80 -3.34 23.03 -11.26
N VAL A 81 -4.03 21.89 -11.19
CA VAL A 81 -3.50 20.59 -11.63
C VAL A 81 -3.10 20.65 -13.10
N HIS A 82 -3.96 21.19 -13.97
CA HIS A 82 -3.66 21.37 -15.39
C HIS A 82 -2.39 22.23 -15.61
N LYS A 83 -2.26 23.32 -14.87
CA LYS A 83 -1.04 24.16 -14.93
C LYS A 83 0.19 23.33 -14.57
N LEU A 84 0.15 22.56 -13.48
CA LEU A 84 1.26 21.73 -13.03
C LEU A 84 1.64 20.67 -14.07
N ILE A 85 0.64 19.97 -14.63
CA ILE A 85 0.86 19.00 -15.72
C ILE A 85 1.52 19.70 -16.92
N SER A 86 1.06 20.87 -17.30
CA SER A 86 1.64 21.64 -18.41
C SER A 86 3.10 22.06 -18.18
N GLU A 87 3.52 22.16 -16.93
CA GLU A 87 4.88 22.55 -16.52
C GLU A 87 5.87 21.36 -16.52
N LEU A 88 5.42 20.12 -16.64
CA LEU A 88 6.31 18.98 -16.79
C LEU A 88 7.16 19.17 -18.06
N ARG A 89 8.47 19.09 -17.95
CA ARG A 89 9.40 19.27 -19.06
C ARG A 89 10.42 18.13 -19.06
N PRO A 90 10.50 17.36 -20.14
CA PRO A 90 11.57 16.37 -20.26
C PRO A 90 12.91 17.10 -20.47
N SER A 91 13.91 16.69 -19.74
CA SER A 91 15.26 17.24 -19.84
C SER A 91 16.24 16.35 -19.09
N GLU A 92 17.50 16.40 -19.50
CA GLU A 92 18.62 15.69 -18.86
C GLU A 92 18.44 14.15 -18.91
N GLY A 93 19.09 13.43 -17.99
CA GLY A 93 19.27 11.98 -18.04
C GLY A 93 20.57 11.64 -18.75
N GLY A 94 21.52 11.02 -18.03
CA GLY A 94 22.86 10.76 -18.56
C GLY A 94 23.09 9.30 -18.95
N ASP A 95 22.53 8.39 -18.18
CA ASP A 95 22.51 6.95 -18.40
C ASP A 95 21.04 6.44 -18.43
N THR A 96 20.86 5.13 -18.53
CA THR A 96 19.49 4.58 -18.69
C THR A 96 18.68 4.55 -17.40
N PRO A 97 19.24 4.14 -16.24
CA PRO A 97 18.48 4.07 -15.00
C PRO A 97 18.17 5.44 -14.42
N GLU A 98 17.02 5.53 -13.74
CA GLU A 98 16.52 6.78 -13.20
C GLU A 98 16.11 6.66 -11.71
N ALA A 99 15.90 7.79 -11.05
CA ALA A 99 15.61 7.87 -9.61
C ALA A 99 14.16 7.49 -9.24
N VAL A 100 13.67 6.37 -9.74
CA VAL A 100 12.32 5.83 -9.47
C VAL A 100 12.08 5.66 -7.97
N ALA A 101 13.08 5.16 -7.23
CA ALA A 101 12.98 4.92 -5.80
C ALA A 101 12.73 6.21 -5.01
N ASP A 102 13.40 7.30 -5.42
CA ASP A 102 13.22 8.64 -4.82
C ASP A 102 11.83 9.19 -5.10
N GLY A 103 11.33 9.01 -6.32
CA GLY A 103 9.97 9.39 -6.70
C GLY A 103 8.92 8.69 -5.83
N LEU A 104 9.06 7.39 -5.61
CA LEU A 104 8.18 6.60 -4.75
C LEU A 104 8.32 6.98 -3.28
N PHE A 105 9.54 7.19 -2.77
CA PHE A 105 9.79 7.66 -1.41
C PHE A 105 9.11 9.00 -1.16
N ASP A 106 9.27 9.97 -2.06
CA ASP A 106 8.69 11.30 -1.93
C ASP A 106 7.16 11.27 -2.04
N ALA A 107 6.62 10.46 -2.94
CA ALA A 107 5.17 10.27 -3.03
C ALA A 107 4.59 9.70 -1.74
N ARG A 108 5.27 8.76 -1.10
CA ARG A 108 4.82 8.17 0.17
C ARG A 108 4.94 9.15 1.34
N THR A 109 6.06 9.86 1.45
CA THR A 109 6.43 10.58 2.68
C THR A 109 6.14 12.07 2.66
N LYS A 110 6.09 12.69 1.48
CA LYS A 110 5.99 14.16 1.35
C LYS A 110 4.64 14.64 0.82
N LEU A 111 3.87 13.79 0.14
CA LEU A 111 2.50 14.15 -0.24
C LEU A 111 1.57 14.07 0.97
N SER A 112 0.66 15.06 1.09
CA SER A 112 -0.30 15.15 2.20
C SER A 112 -1.54 14.28 1.96
N TRP A 113 -1.36 12.95 1.98
CA TRP A 113 -2.44 11.97 1.83
C TRP A 113 -3.52 12.14 2.91
N ALA A 114 -4.78 12.21 2.52
CA ALA A 114 -5.88 12.24 3.49
C ALA A 114 -6.09 10.82 4.08
N ARG A 115 -6.23 10.77 5.40
CA ARG A 115 -6.45 9.50 6.10
C ARG A 115 -7.72 8.80 5.62
N GLU A 116 -8.79 9.56 5.45
CA GLU A 116 -10.12 9.10 5.07
C GLU A 116 -10.33 8.96 3.56
N ALA A 117 -9.29 9.10 2.74
CA ALA A 117 -9.36 8.96 1.30
C ALA A 117 -8.92 7.57 0.83
N TYR A 118 -9.55 7.06 -0.23
CA TYR A 118 -8.94 6.07 -1.09
C TYR A 118 -7.72 6.68 -1.77
N LYS A 119 -6.69 5.89 -1.96
CA LYS A 119 -5.40 6.37 -2.46
C LYS A 119 -5.00 5.60 -3.69
N VAL A 120 -4.69 6.30 -4.75
CA VAL A 120 -4.18 5.73 -6.00
C VAL A 120 -2.79 6.28 -6.25
N LEU A 121 -1.82 5.40 -6.40
CA LEU A 121 -0.49 5.71 -6.87
C LEU A 121 -0.33 5.18 -8.29
N LEU A 122 0.03 6.06 -9.23
CA LEU A 122 0.39 5.71 -10.59
C LEU A 122 1.85 6.07 -10.85
N LEU A 123 2.70 5.06 -10.99
CA LEU A 123 4.07 5.22 -11.47
C LEU A 123 4.08 5.11 -12.99
N VAL A 124 4.65 6.09 -13.67
CA VAL A 124 4.78 6.14 -15.13
C VAL A 124 6.22 6.45 -15.50
N GLY A 125 6.84 5.64 -16.33
CA GLY A 125 8.21 5.86 -16.79
C GLY A 125 8.64 4.90 -17.90
N ASP A 126 9.76 5.22 -18.54
CA ASP A 126 10.35 4.47 -19.65
C ASP A 126 11.75 3.93 -19.32
N ALA A 127 12.26 4.19 -18.12
CA ALA A 127 13.59 3.82 -17.66
C ALA A 127 13.54 3.01 -16.34
N PRO A 128 14.42 1.99 -16.17
CA PRO A 128 14.45 1.17 -14.95
C PRO A 128 15.03 1.95 -13.75
N PRO A 129 14.76 1.51 -12.51
CA PRO A 129 15.46 2.02 -11.34
C PRO A 129 16.95 1.70 -11.35
N HIS A 130 17.74 2.48 -10.62
CA HIS A 130 19.15 2.18 -10.34
C HIS A 130 19.36 0.80 -9.71
N GLY A 131 20.51 0.22 -10.00
CA GLY A 131 21.01 -1.02 -9.44
C GLY A 131 20.89 -2.23 -10.36
N LYS A 132 21.92 -3.06 -10.37
CA LYS A 132 22.00 -4.31 -11.17
C LYS A 132 20.82 -5.25 -11.00
N ARG A 133 20.07 -5.11 -9.91
CA ARG A 133 18.85 -5.88 -9.64
C ARG A 133 17.70 -5.50 -10.57
N TYR A 134 17.69 -4.27 -11.05
CA TYR A 134 16.62 -3.68 -11.84
C TYR A 134 17.03 -3.37 -13.26
N ASN A 135 18.31 -3.02 -13.46
CA ASN A 135 18.86 -2.68 -14.76
C ASN A 135 19.82 -3.79 -15.25
N SER A 136 19.43 -4.47 -16.31
CA SER A 136 20.26 -5.52 -16.96
C SER A 136 21.15 -5.00 -18.08
N ILE A 137 21.02 -3.73 -18.46
CA ILE A 137 21.73 -3.13 -19.61
C ILE A 137 23.19 -2.84 -19.24
N GLY A 138 23.44 -2.47 -17.99
CA GLY A 138 24.79 -2.30 -17.47
C GLY A 138 25.40 -0.91 -17.62
N ASP A 139 24.65 0.09 -18.10
CA ASP A 139 25.04 1.50 -18.13
C ASP A 139 24.43 2.27 -16.96
N ASP A 140 24.83 1.95 -15.76
CA ASP A 140 24.28 2.52 -14.54
C ASP A 140 25.41 3.18 -13.75
N TYR A 141 25.35 4.48 -13.55
CA TYR A 141 26.31 5.20 -12.74
C TYR A 141 26.22 4.80 -11.26
N PHE A 142 25.05 4.34 -10.82
CA PHE A 142 24.79 3.83 -9.47
C PHE A 142 24.44 2.33 -9.46
N PRO A 143 25.37 1.46 -9.86
CA PRO A 143 25.09 0.03 -10.08
C PRO A 143 24.76 -0.74 -8.80
N ASP A 144 24.99 -0.16 -7.63
CA ASP A 144 24.63 -0.76 -6.33
C ASP A 144 23.24 -0.32 -5.85
N GLY A 145 22.55 0.55 -6.59
CA GLY A 145 21.22 1.07 -6.31
C GLY A 145 21.19 2.58 -6.04
N CYS A 146 20.02 3.10 -5.69
CA CYS A 146 19.85 4.51 -5.40
C CYS A 146 20.89 5.01 -4.37
N PRO A 147 21.62 6.10 -4.66
CA PRO A 147 22.66 6.62 -3.76
C PRO A 147 22.13 7.12 -2.41
N MET A 148 20.82 7.39 -2.32
CA MET A 148 20.14 7.72 -1.06
C MET A 148 19.74 6.48 -0.25
N GLY A 149 19.99 5.27 -0.78
CA GLY A 149 19.69 4.01 -0.12
C GLY A 149 18.20 3.60 -0.20
N PHE A 150 17.42 4.24 -1.07
CA PHE A 150 16.03 3.86 -1.30
C PHE A 150 15.95 2.66 -2.25
N ASP A 151 14.97 1.78 -2.01
CA ASP A 151 14.65 0.65 -2.89
C ASP A 151 13.19 0.76 -3.33
N PRO A 152 12.89 0.73 -4.64
CA PRO A 152 11.54 0.97 -5.13
C PRO A 152 10.53 -0.08 -4.65
N ILE A 153 10.94 -1.34 -4.50
CA ILE A 153 10.09 -2.41 -3.97
C ILE A 153 9.79 -2.16 -2.49
N GLU A 154 10.80 -1.78 -1.72
CA GLU A 154 10.61 -1.51 -0.30
C GLU A 154 9.74 -0.25 -0.08
N GLU A 155 9.85 0.78 -0.91
CA GLU A 155 8.99 1.95 -0.80
C GLU A 155 7.52 1.64 -1.12
N VAL A 156 7.25 0.79 -2.11
CA VAL A 156 5.89 0.29 -2.41
C VAL A 156 5.34 -0.55 -1.25
N LYS A 157 6.14 -1.45 -0.67
CA LYS A 157 5.75 -2.23 0.50
C LYS A 157 5.46 -1.36 1.72
N LYS A 158 6.30 -0.35 1.99
CA LYS A 158 6.08 0.61 3.06
C LYS A 158 4.80 1.42 2.82
N MET A 159 4.53 1.85 1.59
CA MET A 159 3.28 2.53 1.25
C MET A 159 2.06 1.64 1.55
N ARG A 160 2.12 0.36 1.20
CA ARG A 160 1.08 -0.61 1.56
C ARG A 160 0.95 -0.80 3.07
N SER A 161 2.07 -0.80 3.79
CA SER A 161 2.06 -0.87 5.26
C SER A 161 1.47 0.38 5.91
N ASP A 162 1.81 1.56 5.40
CA ASP A 162 1.37 2.86 5.95
C ASP A 162 -0.13 3.11 5.71
N PHE A 163 -0.65 2.73 4.54
CA PHE A 163 -2.02 3.04 4.10
C PHE A 163 -2.96 1.84 4.04
N GLY A 164 -2.48 0.65 4.32
CA GLY A 164 -3.28 -0.58 4.36
C GLY A 164 -3.96 -0.90 3.03
N SER A 165 -5.19 -1.41 3.10
CA SER A 165 -5.99 -1.78 1.92
C SER A 165 -6.64 -0.60 1.20
N THR A 166 -6.43 0.63 1.68
CA THR A 166 -6.96 1.85 1.05
C THR A 166 -6.09 2.35 -0.10
N VAL A 167 -4.86 1.85 -0.27
CA VAL A 167 -3.94 2.24 -1.34
C VAL A 167 -3.94 1.23 -2.48
N PHE A 168 -4.07 1.73 -3.70
CA PHE A 168 -4.01 0.99 -4.95
C PHE A 168 -2.78 1.44 -5.73
N ILE A 169 -1.93 0.50 -6.12
CA ILE A 169 -0.64 0.78 -6.75
C ILE A 169 -0.63 0.25 -8.17
N PHE A 170 -0.39 1.15 -9.10
CA PHE A 170 -0.35 0.87 -10.53
C PHE A 170 0.97 1.36 -11.11
N VAL A 171 1.57 0.54 -11.93
CA VAL A 171 2.86 0.80 -12.55
C VAL A 171 2.73 0.68 -14.06
N CYS A 172 3.00 1.76 -14.77
CA CYS A 172 2.88 1.87 -16.22
C CYS A 172 4.27 2.03 -16.85
N GLY A 173 4.68 1.05 -17.63
CA GLY A 173 5.95 1.08 -18.36
C GLY A 173 5.77 1.51 -19.80
N CYS A 174 6.37 2.62 -20.20
CA CYS A 174 6.30 3.18 -21.55
C CYS A 174 7.39 2.62 -22.49
N ASN A 175 8.25 1.73 -21.99
CA ASN A 175 9.32 1.12 -22.77
C ASN A 175 9.47 -0.36 -22.38
N PRO A 176 9.70 -1.30 -23.31
CA PRO A 176 9.96 -2.69 -23.00
C PRO A 176 11.12 -2.92 -22.01
N LEU A 177 12.09 -2.00 -21.95
CA LEU A 177 13.25 -2.08 -21.03
C LEU A 177 12.84 -2.11 -19.56
N VAL A 178 11.72 -1.50 -19.18
CA VAL A 178 11.27 -1.42 -17.79
C VAL A 178 10.40 -2.60 -17.38
N GLU A 179 9.97 -3.45 -18.30
CA GLU A 179 8.96 -4.47 -18.03
C GLU A 179 9.32 -5.35 -16.83
N ASP A 180 10.54 -5.88 -16.77
CA ASP A 180 10.96 -6.76 -15.69
C ASP A 180 11.02 -6.02 -14.34
N SER A 181 11.62 -4.84 -14.30
CA SER A 181 11.76 -4.05 -13.08
C SER A 181 10.40 -3.53 -12.58
N PHE A 182 9.57 -3.01 -13.48
CA PHE A 182 8.28 -2.44 -13.12
C PHE A 182 7.25 -3.51 -12.74
N ARG A 183 7.30 -4.71 -13.36
CA ARG A 183 6.53 -5.86 -12.89
C ARG A 183 6.93 -6.28 -11.48
N LYS A 184 8.22 -6.32 -11.17
CA LYS A 184 8.71 -6.64 -9.82
C LYS A 184 8.21 -5.61 -8.80
N ILE A 185 8.23 -4.33 -9.15
CA ILE A 185 7.71 -3.26 -8.29
C ILE A 185 6.21 -3.46 -8.05
N ALA A 186 5.42 -3.59 -9.11
CA ALA A 186 3.98 -3.79 -9.00
C ALA A 186 3.63 -5.04 -8.20
N SER A 187 4.24 -6.19 -8.51
CA SER A 187 3.94 -7.47 -7.87
C SER A 187 4.48 -7.60 -6.44
N SER A 188 5.18 -6.59 -5.94
CA SER A 188 5.69 -6.57 -4.57
C SER A 188 4.59 -6.42 -3.51
N VAL A 189 3.40 -6.02 -3.93
CA VAL A 189 2.17 -5.97 -3.12
C VAL A 189 1.05 -6.75 -3.80
N GLU A 190 0.13 -7.32 -3.01
CA GLU A 190 -0.87 -8.28 -3.49
C GLU A 190 -1.77 -7.73 -4.61
N ASP A 191 -2.18 -6.46 -4.52
CA ASP A 191 -3.12 -5.83 -5.46
C ASP A 191 -2.41 -4.90 -6.46
N GLY A 192 -1.08 -4.89 -6.48
CA GLY A 192 -0.31 -4.07 -7.40
C GLY A 192 -0.40 -4.59 -8.84
N LYS A 193 -0.62 -3.70 -9.79
CA LYS A 193 -0.80 -4.06 -11.20
C LYS A 193 0.19 -3.34 -12.09
N TYR A 194 0.77 -4.10 -13.03
CA TYR A 194 1.61 -3.58 -14.09
C TYR A 194 0.85 -3.48 -15.41
N TYR A 195 1.04 -2.37 -16.09
CA TYR A 195 0.54 -2.12 -17.45
C TYR A 195 1.72 -1.84 -18.37
N SER A 196 1.85 -2.65 -19.41
CA SER A 196 2.78 -2.37 -20.50
C SER A 196 2.11 -1.43 -21.50
N LEU A 197 2.74 -0.32 -21.74
CA LEU A 197 2.32 0.66 -22.72
C LEU A 197 3.36 0.64 -23.85
N LEU A 198 3.03 0.00 -24.96
CA LEU A 198 3.94 -0.07 -26.11
C LEU A 198 4.04 1.29 -26.81
N GLU A 199 2.99 2.08 -26.69
CA GLU A 199 2.93 3.44 -27.20
C GLU A 199 2.24 4.34 -26.17
N ALA A 200 2.74 5.57 -26.01
CA ALA A 200 2.24 6.51 -25.01
C ALA A 200 0.76 6.86 -25.16
N HIS A 201 0.18 6.69 -26.36
CA HIS A 201 -1.25 6.92 -26.59
C HIS A 201 -2.15 5.86 -25.92
N GLU A 202 -1.62 4.73 -25.46
CA GLU A 202 -2.35 3.71 -24.70
C GLU A 202 -2.56 4.09 -23.22
N LEU A 203 -1.81 5.08 -22.75
CA LEU A 203 -1.85 5.51 -21.34
C LEU A 203 -3.23 5.97 -20.88
N PRO A 204 -4.01 6.79 -21.65
CA PRO A 204 -5.35 7.18 -21.26
C PRO A 204 -6.26 6.00 -21.00
N ASP A 205 -6.31 5.06 -21.91
CA ASP A 205 -7.18 3.88 -21.82
C ASP A 205 -6.79 2.98 -20.65
N ALA A 206 -5.48 2.80 -20.41
CA ALA A 206 -4.98 2.04 -19.26
C ALA A 206 -5.40 2.69 -17.94
N ILE A 207 -5.22 4.00 -17.81
CA ILE A 207 -5.58 4.72 -16.58
C ILE A 207 -7.09 4.77 -16.39
N LEU A 208 -7.87 4.96 -17.46
CA LEU A 208 -9.34 4.90 -17.36
C LEU A 208 -9.82 3.55 -16.84
N LYS A 209 -9.28 2.43 -17.34
CA LYS A 209 -9.57 1.08 -16.82
C LYS A 209 -9.18 0.92 -15.35
N ILE A 210 -8.04 1.49 -14.95
CA ILE A 210 -7.60 1.49 -13.55
C ILE A 210 -8.65 2.20 -12.69
N LEU A 211 -9.10 3.37 -13.11
CA LEU A 211 -10.01 4.19 -12.34
C LEU A 211 -11.44 3.62 -12.33
N GLU A 212 -11.87 3.00 -13.41
CA GLU A 212 -13.11 2.22 -13.43
C GLU A 212 -13.05 1.09 -12.40
N GLY A 213 -11.95 0.32 -12.38
CA GLY A 213 -11.75 -0.72 -11.37
C GLY A 213 -11.73 -0.20 -9.92
N VAL A 214 -11.13 0.97 -9.68
CA VAL A 214 -11.17 1.62 -8.36
C VAL A 214 -12.58 2.11 -8.04
N SER A 215 -13.31 2.65 -9.01
CA SER A 215 -14.70 3.08 -8.84
C SER A 215 -15.62 1.89 -8.47
N ASP A 216 -15.45 0.75 -9.13
CA ASP A 216 -16.19 -0.47 -8.83
C ASP A 216 -15.93 -0.96 -7.40
N LEU A 217 -14.67 -0.87 -6.94
CA LEU A 217 -14.30 -1.21 -5.55
C LEU A 217 -14.94 -0.25 -4.54
N ILE A 218 -14.96 1.05 -4.84
CA ILE A 218 -15.62 2.06 -4.00
C ILE A 218 -17.13 1.78 -3.92
N GLU A 219 -17.74 1.43 -5.05
CA GLU A 219 -19.17 1.09 -5.08
C GLU A 219 -19.47 -0.19 -4.30
N ALA A 220 -18.61 -1.20 -4.39
CA ALA A 220 -18.71 -2.41 -3.55
C ALA A 220 -18.61 -2.05 -2.06
N ASP A 221 -17.66 -1.20 -1.68
CA ASP A 221 -17.51 -0.73 -0.30
C ASP A 221 -18.75 0.05 0.18
N ARG A 222 -19.36 0.86 -0.67
CA ARG A 222 -20.63 1.55 -0.35
C ARG A 222 -21.77 0.56 -0.06
N LYS A 223 -21.89 -0.50 -0.86
CA LYS A 223 -22.89 -1.57 -0.63
C LYS A 223 -22.64 -2.29 0.69
N VAL A 224 -21.38 -2.60 0.99
CA VAL A 224 -20.96 -3.23 2.24
C VAL A 224 -21.25 -2.31 3.43
N LEU A 225 -20.95 -1.00 3.31
CA LEU A 225 -21.25 -0.01 4.33
C LEU A 225 -22.77 0.08 4.62
N SER A 226 -23.56 0.19 3.56
CA SER A 226 -25.03 0.25 3.69
C SER A 226 -25.58 -1.01 4.37
N TYR A 227 -25.05 -2.18 4.03
CA TYR A 227 -25.43 -3.44 4.69
C TYR A 227 -25.00 -3.47 6.16
N TYR A 228 -23.80 -2.99 6.45
CA TYR A 228 -23.25 -2.88 7.80
C TYR A 228 -24.15 -1.98 8.67
N GLU A 229 -24.52 -0.80 8.17
CA GLU A 229 -25.39 0.16 8.87
C GLU A 229 -26.80 -0.39 9.07
N ALA A 230 -27.38 -1.02 8.05
CA ALA A 230 -28.73 -1.61 8.14
C ALA A 230 -28.83 -2.75 9.17
N ASN A 231 -27.71 -3.37 9.53
CA ASN A 231 -27.63 -4.46 10.50
C ASN A 231 -26.92 -4.07 11.81
N ASP A 232 -26.74 -2.76 12.08
CA ASP A 232 -26.03 -2.24 13.25
C ASP A 232 -24.64 -2.89 13.46
N GLY A 233 -23.98 -3.25 12.37
CA GLY A 233 -22.68 -3.95 12.37
C GLY A 233 -22.71 -5.33 13.02
N THR A 234 -23.87 -6.03 12.99
CA THR A 234 -24.03 -7.37 13.55
C THR A 234 -24.66 -8.30 12.51
N PHE A 235 -23.88 -9.18 11.90
CA PHE A 235 -24.33 -10.11 10.86
C PHE A 235 -23.40 -11.29 10.70
N ASP A 236 -23.90 -12.36 10.08
CA ASP A 236 -23.06 -13.47 9.63
C ASP A 236 -22.33 -13.10 8.34
N MET A 237 -21.04 -13.37 8.29
CA MET A 237 -20.18 -12.99 7.15
C MET A 237 -20.51 -13.77 5.87
N GLY A 238 -20.93 -15.02 5.99
CA GLY A 238 -21.33 -15.85 4.84
C GLY A 238 -22.67 -15.41 4.27
N GLU A 239 -23.63 -15.07 5.13
CA GLU A 239 -24.93 -14.54 4.73
C GLU A 239 -24.78 -13.16 4.07
N ALA A 240 -23.95 -12.29 4.65
CA ALA A 240 -23.65 -10.98 4.08
C ALA A 240 -22.99 -11.09 2.70
N ALA A 241 -21.98 -11.95 2.55
CA ALA A 241 -21.29 -12.18 1.28
C ALA A 241 -22.28 -12.67 0.20
N SER A 242 -23.13 -13.64 0.56
CA SER A 242 -24.18 -14.15 -0.34
C SER A 242 -25.19 -13.07 -0.73
N THR A 243 -25.68 -12.29 0.24
CA THR A 243 -26.66 -11.23 0.00
C THR A 243 -26.12 -10.13 -0.90
N LEU A 244 -24.83 -9.76 -0.73
CA LEU A 244 -24.16 -8.73 -1.50
C LEU A 244 -23.59 -9.25 -2.83
N ASN A 245 -23.70 -10.56 -3.09
CA ASN A 245 -23.08 -11.23 -4.24
C ASN A 245 -21.57 -10.95 -4.34
N LEU A 246 -20.87 -11.07 -3.21
CA LEU A 246 -19.43 -10.92 -3.08
C LEU A 246 -18.81 -12.24 -2.62
N GLU A 247 -17.56 -12.45 -3.00
CA GLU A 247 -16.77 -13.49 -2.33
C GLU A 247 -16.47 -13.08 -0.89
N LEU A 248 -16.33 -14.08 0.00
CA LEU A 248 -16.03 -13.81 1.42
C LEU A 248 -14.73 -13.01 1.60
N ARG A 249 -13.75 -13.23 0.72
CA ARG A 249 -12.49 -12.48 0.69
C ARG A 249 -12.75 -11.01 0.33
N GLU A 250 -13.54 -10.75 -0.69
CA GLU A 250 -13.91 -9.39 -1.12
C GLU A 250 -14.63 -8.63 -0.03
N LEU A 251 -15.63 -9.27 0.62
CA LEU A 251 -16.34 -8.68 1.75
C LEU A 251 -15.38 -8.30 2.89
N LYS A 252 -14.45 -9.20 3.25
CA LYS A 252 -13.46 -8.94 4.30
C LYS A 252 -12.53 -7.77 3.92
N THR A 253 -12.06 -7.72 2.68
CA THR A 253 -11.20 -6.64 2.20
C THR A 253 -11.93 -5.31 2.19
N SER A 254 -13.21 -5.30 1.78
CA SER A 254 -14.08 -4.11 1.84
C SER A 254 -14.26 -3.61 3.28
N LEU A 255 -14.57 -4.50 4.22
CA LEU A 255 -14.69 -4.14 5.63
C LEU A 255 -13.38 -3.61 6.22
N SER A 256 -12.23 -4.16 5.83
CA SER A 256 -10.91 -3.65 6.24
C SER A 256 -10.71 -2.23 5.74
N ARG A 257 -10.98 -1.96 4.46
CA ARG A 257 -10.90 -0.60 3.91
C ARG A 257 -11.83 0.38 4.63
N LEU A 258 -13.08 -0.02 4.86
CA LEU A 258 -14.05 0.83 5.58
C LEU A 258 -13.60 1.15 7.01
N LEU A 259 -12.95 0.21 7.68
CA LEU A 259 -12.37 0.41 9.01
C LEU A 259 -11.16 1.37 8.96
N GLU A 260 -10.27 1.16 8.01
CA GLU A 260 -9.08 2.02 7.79
C GLU A 260 -9.48 3.44 7.40
N LEU A 261 -10.54 3.60 6.59
CA LEU A 261 -11.13 4.89 6.23
C LEU A 261 -11.92 5.55 7.37
N GLY A 262 -12.12 4.85 8.49
CA GLY A 262 -12.91 5.33 9.60
C GLY A 262 -14.43 5.40 9.32
N ARG A 263 -14.91 4.72 8.26
CA ARG A 263 -16.33 4.65 7.91
C ARG A 263 -17.11 3.73 8.83
N ILE A 264 -16.46 2.70 9.36
CA ILE A 264 -16.99 1.85 10.43
C ILE A 264 -16.05 1.91 11.63
N ALA A 265 -16.63 1.92 12.82
CA ALA A 265 -15.85 2.05 14.05
C ALA A 265 -15.25 0.71 14.54
N ARG A 266 -15.77 -0.39 14.05
CA ARG A 266 -15.38 -1.75 14.49
C ARG A 266 -15.66 -2.76 13.40
N TRP A 267 -14.99 -3.91 13.49
CA TRP A 267 -15.32 -5.07 12.69
C TRP A 267 -16.75 -5.56 13.00
N PRO A 268 -17.52 -6.08 12.01
CA PRO A 268 -18.84 -6.63 12.28
C PRO A 268 -18.77 -7.63 13.42
N LYS A 269 -19.70 -7.49 14.36
CA LYS A 269 -19.91 -8.56 15.33
C LYS A 269 -20.58 -9.69 14.56
N GLY A 270 -19.90 -10.83 14.45
CA GLY A 270 -20.59 -12.06 14.10
C GLY A 270 -21.74 -12.28 15.08
N ARG A 271 -22.72 -13.09 14.72
CA ARG A 271 -23.70 -13.65 15.66
C ARG A 271 -22.94 -13.91 16.97
N PRO A 272 -23.41 -13.41 18.11
CA PRO A 272 -22.63 -13.47 19.33
C PRO A 272 -22.21 -14.93 19.56
N LEU A 273 -20.98 -15.22 19.19
CA LEU A 273 -20.32 -16.42 19.66
C LEU A 273 -20.26 -16.26 21.17
N SER A 274 -20.74 -17.23 21.91
CA SER A 274 -20.54 -17.27 23.34
C SER A 274 -19.05 -17.08 23.65
N PRO A 275 -18.65 -16.51 24.77
CA PRO A 275 -17.25 -16.40 25.18
C PRO A 275 -16.48 -17.73 25.04
N SER A 276 -17.15 -18.88 25.18
CA SER A 276 -16.60 -20.23 24.93
C SER A 276 -16.42 -20.54 23.45
N GLU A 277 -17.19 -19.93 22.56
CA GLU A 277 -17.03 -20.09 21.09
C GLU A 277 -15.98 -19.15 20.50
N MET A 278 -15.68 -18.04 21.18
CA MET A 278 -14.58 -17.14 20.81
C MET A 278 -13.24 -17.54 21.42
N GLY A 279 -13.11 -18.70 21.99
CA GLY A 279 -11.90 -19.18 22.65
C GLY A 279 -10.69 -19.35 21.73
N LEU A 280 -10.44 -18.32 20.89
CA LEU A 280 -9.17 -18.23 20.17
C LEU A 280 -8.06 -18.23 21.22
N THR A 281 -7.36 -19.35 21.33
CA THR A 281 -6.24 -19.46 22.25
C THR A 281 -4.96 -19.19 21.47
N VAL A 282 -4.19 -18.23 21.95
CA VAL A 282 -2.85 -17.93 21.42
C VAL A 282 -1.85 -18.35 22.48
N ILE A 283 -0.95 -19.23 22.13
CA ILE A 283 0.15 -19.69 22.99
C ILE A 283 1.43 -19.33 22.27
N LEU A 284 2.21 -18.47 22.87
CA LEU A 284 3.54 -18.12 22.36
C LEU A 284 4.55 -19.21 22.73
N GLY A 285 5.38 -19.55 21.76
CA GLY A 285 6.51 -20.43 21.96
C GLY A 285 7.69 -19.71 22.61
N GLU A 286 8.77 -20.43 22.77
CA GLU A 286 9.98 -19.85 23.38
C GLU A 286 10.59 -18.77 22.49
N VAL A 287 10.90 -17.62 23.11
CA VAL A 287 11.66 -16.54 22.49
C VAL A 287 13.10 -16.65 23.00
N PRO A 288 14.11 -16.52 22.14
CA PRO A 288 15.51 -16.56 22.58
C PRO A 288 15.80 -15.51 23.64
N ASN A 289 16.45 -15.92 24.72
CA ASN A 289 16.90 -15.00 25.78
C ASN A 289 17.92 -13.98 25.28
N ASN A 290 18.61 -14.29 24.18
CA ASN A 290 19.65 -13.48 23.56
C ASN A 290 19.36 -13.33 22.09
N ILE A 291 19.34 -12.10 21.62
CA ILE A 291 19.09 -11.72 20.22
C ILE A 291 20.32 -10.99 19.71
N VAL A 292 20.69 -11.22 18.47
CA VAL A 292 21.81 -10.50 17.83
C VAL A 292 21.24 -9.50 16.83
N ALA A 293 21.63 -8.23 16.98
CA ALA A 293 21.23 -7.17 16.06
C ALA A 293 21.62 -7.54 14.61
N GLY A 294 20.71 -7.30 13.67
CA GLY A 294 20.90 -7.61 12.26
C GLY A 294 20.84 -9.09 11.90
N LYS A 295 20.67 -10.02 12.85
CA LYS A 295 20.49 -11.45 12.57
C LYS A 295 19.04 -11.87 12.77
N ALA A 296 18.53 -12.63 11.82
CA ALA A 296 17.19 -13.19 11.91
C ALA A 296 17.10 -14.21 13.06
N PHE A 297 16.02 -14.16 13.81
CA PHE A 297 15.58 -15.25 14.66
C PHE A 297 14.12 -15.60 14.38
N ASN A 298 13.75 -16.82 14.66
CA ASN A 298 12.37 -17.27 14.53
C ASN A 298 11.76 -17.42 15.91
N PHE A 299 10.49 -17.06 16.03
CA PHE A 299 9.67 -17.46 17.15
C PHE A 299 8.37 -18.07 16.63
N SER A 300 7.78 -18.94 17.41
CA SER A 300 6.54 -19.60 17.03
C SER A 300 5.41 -19.20 17.94
N LEU A 301 4.23 -19.09 17.37
CA LEU A 301 2.99 -19.04 18.14
C LEU A 301 2.03 -20.12 17.69
N ARG A 302 1.29 -20.66 18.62
CA ARG A 302 0.26 -21.64 18.35
C ARG A 302 -1.09 -20.99 18.53
N VAL A 303 -1.88 -21.01 17.46
CA VAL A 303 -3.22 -20.42 17.45
C VAL A 303 -4.23 -21.53 17.31
N LYS A 304 -5.10 -21.65 18.30
CA LYS A 304 -6.21 -22.59 18.28
C LYS A 304 -7.50 -21.83 18.03
N ASN A 305 -8.15 -22.14 16.92
CA ASN A 305 -9.47 -21.66 16.56
C ASN A 305 -10.53 -22.76 16.82
N PRO A 306 -11.26 -22.72 17.91
CA PRO A 306 -12.31 -23.70 18.20
C PRO A 306 -13.61 -23.43 17.45
N SER A 307 -13.75 -22.26 16.82
CA SER A 307 -14.98 -21.86 16.14
C SER A 307 -15.21 -22.66 14.85
N SER A 308 -16.44 -22.64 14.36
CA SER A 308 -16.81 -23.24 13.08
C SER A 308 -16.47 -22.39 11.87
N THR A 309 -15.92 -21.18 12.07
CA THR A 309 -15.60 -20.21 11.02
C THR A 309 -14.08 -19.99 10.91
N VAL A 310 -13.64 -19.58 9.74
CA VAL A 310 -12.27 -19.09 9.54
C VAL A 310 -12.11 -17.75 10.26
N VAL A 311 -11.02 -17.59 11.00
CA VAL A 311 -10.73 -16.40 11.78
C VAL A 311 -9.46 -15.74 11.24
N GLY A 312 -9.60 -14.52 10.71
CA GLY A 312 -8.46 -13.69 10.33
C GLY A 312 -7.84 -13.05 11.58
N ILE A 313 -6.55 -13.24 11.80
CA ILE A 313 -5.80 -12.59 12.87
C ILE A 313 -4.70 -11.70 12.30
N ARG A 314 -4.39 -10.62 13.00
CA ARG A 314 -3.22 -9.78 12.74
C ARG A 314 -2.25 -9.92 13.90
N ILE A 315 -1.00 -10.17 13.59
CA ILE A 315 0.08 -10.33 14.57
C ILE A 315 1.04 -9.16 14.40
N ILE A 316 1.23 -8.41 15.48
CA ILE A 316 2.22 -7.33 15.55
C ILE A 316 3.28 -7.75 16.57
N ALA A 317 4.52 -7.81 16.16
CA ALA A 317 5.64 -7.96 17.07
C ALA A 317 6.49 -6.69 17.06
N SER A 318 6.79 -6.15 18.23
CA SER A 318 7.53 -4.92 18.43
C SER A 318 8.70 -5.17 19.37
N LEU A 319 9.85 -4.59 19.03
CA LEU A 319 11.02 -4.59 19.92
C LEU A 319 11.02 -3.30 20.72
N VAL A 320 11.02 -3.43 22.04
CA VAL A 320 11.08 -2.31 22.97
C VAL A 320 12.50 -2.26 23.57
N THR A 321 13.18 -1.14 23.35
CA THR A 321 14.53 -0.85 23.86
C THR A 321 14.51 0.42 24.71
N SER A 322 15.65 0.82 25.27
CA SER A 322 15.79 2.11 25.95
C SER A 322 15.49 3.30 25.05
N ASP A 323 15.68 3.16 23.74
CA ASP A 323 15.58 4.24 22.77
C ASP A 323 14.19 4.34 22.13
N GLY A 324 13.29 3.41 22.47
CA GLY A 324 11.91 3.42 22.00
C GLY A 324 11.39 2.06 21.53
N VAL A 325 10.29 2.11 20.80
CA VAL A 325 9.62 0.94 20.22
C VAL A 325 9.84 0.95 18.72
N SER A 326 10.36 -0.15 18.19
CA SER A 326 10.41 -0.40 16.76
C SER A 326 9.42 -1.50 16.40
N GLU A 327 8.51 -1.21 15.47
CA GLU A 327 7.67 -2.24 14.88
C GLU A 327 8.52 -3.13 13.99
N VAL A 328 8.21 -4.40 14.00
CA VAL A 328 9.10 -5.40 13.48
C VAL A 328 8.44 -6.31 12.47
N THR A 329 7.23 -6.73 12.77
CA THR A 329 6.42 -7.51 11.86
C THR A 329 4.95 -7.18 12.08
N ASN A 330 4.21 -7.16 10.99
CA ASN A 330 2.78 -6.96 10.96
C ASN A 330 2.20 -7.93 9.93
N GLU A 331 1.79 -9.09 10.40
CA GLU A 331 1.37 -10.18 9.54
C GLU A 331 -0.10 -10.52 9.74
N HIS A 332 -0.78 -10.86 8.65
CA HIS A 332 -2.16 -11.35 8.66
C HIS A 332 -2.18 -12.84 8.35
N HIS A 333 -2.93 -13.59 9.16
CA HIS A 333 -3.09 -15.02 8.99
C HIS A 333 -4.55 -15.43 9.11
N ASP A 334 -5.00 -16.25 8.18
CA ASP A 334 -6.31 -16.92 8.27
C ASP A 334 -6.16 -18.25 8.99
N ILE A 335 -6.84 -18.38 10.10
CA ILE A 335 -6.86 -19.60 10.93
C ILE A 335 -8.13 -20.39 10.62
N SER A 336 -7.97 -21.55 10.03
CA SER A 336 -9.09 -22.41 9.63
C SER A 336 -9.99 -22.76 10.81
N SER A 337 -11.27 -23.03 10.53
CA SER A 337 -12.22 -23.49 11.54
C SER A 337 -11.75 -24.77 12.23
N LYS A 338 -12.04 -24.88 13.53
CA LYS A 338 -11.72 -26.08 14.35
C LYS A 338 -10.27 -26.54 14.21
N SER A 339 -9.34 -25.58 14.04
CA SER A 339 -7.93 -25.87 13.80
C SER A 339 -7.04 -25.43 14.94
N ASP A 340 -5.90 -26.07 14.99
CA ASP A 340 -4.80 -25.77 15.91
C ASP A 340 -3.55 -25.63 15.04
N ARG A 341 -3.09 -24.39 14.84
CA ARG A 341 -2.05 -24.07 13.87
C ARG A 341 -0.83 -23.47 14.56
N LYS A 342 0.34 -24.01 14.26
CA LYS A 342 1.62 -23.41 14.61
C LYS A 342 2.00 -22.44 13.49
N LEU A 343 2.24 -21.18 13.84
CA LEU A 343 2.78 -20.15 12.96
C LEU A 343 4.24 -19.92 13.35
N GLU A 344 5.11 -19.80 12.35
CA GLU A 344 6.52 -19.44 12.55
C GLU A 344 6.75 -18.07 11.94
N LEU A 345 7.13 -17.13 12.79
CA LEU A 345 7.40 -15.75 12.43
C LEU A 345 8.90 -15.51 12.44
N LYS A 346 9.40 -14.87 11.40
CA LYS A 346 10.81 -14.52 11.26
C LYS A 346 11.00 -13.05 11.58
N PHE A 347 11.96 -12.78 12.43
CA PHE A 347 12.25 -11.46 12.91
C PHE A 347 13.71 -11.08 12.71
N VAL A 348 13.97 -9.85 12.25
CA VAL A 348 15.31 -9.29 12.17
C VAL A 348 15.34 -7.99 12.97
N PRO A 349 15.98 -7.97 14.17
CA PRO A 349 16.04 -6.76 14.97
C PRO A 349 16.95 -5.74 14.31
N MET A 350 16.35 -4.71 13.73
CA MET A 350 17.06 -3.57 13.14
C MET A 350 17.22 -2.48 14.20
N THR A 351 18.18 -2.65 15.10
CA THR A 351 18.49 -1.67 16.14
C THR A 351 19.99 -1.60 16.36
N GLU A 352 20.48 -0.40 16.66
CA GLU A 352 21.85 -0.17 17.11
C GLU A 352 21.98 -0.29 18.64
N THR A 353 20.85 -0.31 19.34
CA THR A 353 20.80 -0.37 20.80
C THR A 353 21.14 -1.76 21.29
N LYS A 354 22.16 -1.86 22.11
CA LYS A 354 22.56 -3.10 22.79
C LYS A 354 22.12 -3.08 24.25
N GLY A 355 21.85 -4.24 24.81
CA GLY A 355 21.51 -4.37 26.20
C GLY A 355 20.12 -4.96 26.45
N LYS A 356 19.48 -4.53 27.53
CA LYS A 356 18.14 -5.03 27.89
C LYS A 356 17.11 -4.57 26.88
N ALA A 357 16.29 -5.49 26.43
CA ALA A 357 15.17 -5.25 25.53
C ALA A 357 13.98 -6.14 25.89
N SER A 358 12.83 -5.85 25.37
CA SER A 358 11.68 -6.76 25.43
C SER A 358 11.04 -6.89 24.05
N LEU A 359 10.67 -8.12 23.70
CA LEU A 359 9.84 -8.41 22.53
C LEU A 359 8.38 -8.40 22.99
N ARG A 360 7.59 -7.48 22.46
CA ARG A 360 6.14 -7.42 22.67
C ARG A 360 5.47 -8.03 21.46
N VAL A 361 4.63 -9.03 21.68
CA VAL A 361 3.82 -9.67 20.63
C VAL A 361 2.36 -9.45 20.95
N GLU A 362 1.66 -8.86 20.02
CA GLU A 362 0.23 -8.57 20.12
C GLU A 362 -0.50 -9.29 18.99
N VAL A 363 -1.56 -10.00 19.33
CA VAL A 363 -2.42 -10.68 18.36
C VAL A 363 -3.79 -10.02 18.39
N PHE A 364 -4.25 -9.59 17.23
CA PHE A 364 -5.52 -8.91 17.05
C PHE A 364 -6.49 -9.76 16.26
N TYR A 365 -7.75 -9.71 16.66
CA TYR A 365 -8.90 -10.12 15.87
C TYR A 365 -9.73 -8.87 15.58
N GLY A 366 -9.74 -8.43 14.33
CA GLY A 366 -10.19 -7.09 14.00
C GLY A 366 -9.36 -6.02 14.74
N SER A 367 -10.03 -5.08 15.38
CA SER A 367 -9.38 -4.05 16.21
C SER A 367 -9.12 -4.47 17.66
N ARG A 368 -9.55 -5.68 18.05
CA ARG A 368 -9.46 -6.15 19.44
C ARG A 368 -8.21 -6.98 19.65
N SER A 369 -7.37 -6.59 20.61
CA SER A 369 -6.29 -7.46 21.09
C SER A 369 -6.87 -8.69 21.75
N VAL A 370 -6.46 -9.87 21.28
CA VAL A 370 -6.86 -11.18 21.83
C VAL A 370 -5.77 -11.83 22.66
N ALA A 371 -4.52 -11.42 22.45
CA ALA A 371 -3.40 -11.81 23.28
C ALA A 371 -2.32 -10.73 23.21
N THR A 372 -1.66 -10.49 24.34
CA THR A 372 -0.46 -9.64 24.43
C THR A 372 0.51 -10.32 25.34
N GLU A 373 1.71 -10.57 24.86
CA GLU A 373 2.80 -11.18 25.60
C GLU A 373 4.06 -10.33 25.50
N ILE A 374 4.81 -10.26 26.58
CA ILE A 374 6.06 -9.49 26.67
C ILE A 374 7.16 -10.41 27.15
N TYR A 375 8.19 -10.55 26.33
CA TYR A 375 9.37 -11.37 26.62
C TYR A 375 10.57 -10.49 26.88
N ASN A 376 11.20 -10.67 28.03
CA ASN A 376 12.47 -10.02 28.30
C ASN A 376 13.58 -10.74 27.53
N THR A 377 14.39 -9.97 26.84
CA THR A 377 15.52 -10.45 26.05
C THR A 377 16.70 -9.50 26.16
N ARG A 378 17.82 -9.87 25.56
CA ARG A 378 19.01 -9.02 25.52
C ARG A 378 19.56 -8.98 24.10
N ILE A 379 19.86 -7.78 23.62
CA ILE A 379 20.45 -7.53 22.31
C ILE A 379 21.97 -7.41 22.45
N TYR A 380 22.70 -8.13 21.60
CA TYR A 380 24.16 -8.16 21.53
C TYR A 380 24.71 -7.56 20.26
#